data_bbaf8afdcdea3189e35e925c95ab94b0
#
_entry.id   bbaf8afdcdea3189e35e925c95ab94b0
#
_cell.length_a   1.000
_cell.length_b   1.000
_cell.length_c   1.000
_cell.angle_alpha   90.00
_cell.angle_beta   90.00
_cell.angle_gamma   90.00
#
_symmetry.space_group_name_H-M   'P 1'
#
loop_
_entity.id
_entity.type
_entity.pdbx_description
1 polymer ?
#
loop_
_entity_poly.entity_id
_entity_poly.type
_entity_poly.pdbx_seq_one_letter_code
_entity_poly.pdbx_strand_id
1 'polypeptide(L)'
;MSEQPESLEIVGETAIDTEELYAALRECYDPEIPVNIVDLGLVYNVHIEGPKVGITMTLTSAFCPVAPEVMAEVEEHVRAVANVESCEVTLTFDPAWTPEKMTEDARWELGIG
;
A
#
# COMPACT_ATOMS: atom_id res chain seq x y z
N MET A 1 -17.06 2.45 5.76
CA MET A 1 -16.67 3.11 4.52
C MET A 1 -15.24 2.72 4.18
N SER A 2 -15.01 2.34 2.97
CA SER A 2 -13.68 1.87 2.61
C SER A 2 -12.77 3.05 2.30
N GLU A 3 -11.60 3.03 2.94
CA GLU A 3 -10.58 4.03 2.72
C GLU A 3 -9.59 3.48 1.73
N GLN A 4 -9.52 4.07 0.56
CA GLN A 4 -8.59 3.65 -0.47
C GLN A 4 -7.65 4.81 -0.82
N PRO A 5 -6.42 4.51 -1.26
CA PRO A 5 -5.53 5.57 -1.73
C PRO A 5 -6.23 6.36 -2.83
N GLU A 6 -6.07 7.67 -2.82
CA GLU A 6 -6.70 8.52 -3.81
C GLU A 6 -6.14 8.31 -5.21
N SER A 7 -4.91 7.82 -5.28
CA SER A 7 -4.20 7.67 -6.54
C SER A 7 -4.25 6.24 -7.06
N LEU A 8 -5.44 5.83 -7.51
CA LEU A 8 -5.59 4.57 -8.22
C LEU A 8 -5.69 4.88 -9.70
N GLU A 9 -4.82 4.29 -10.49
CA GLU A 9 -4.81 4.49 -11.94
C GLU A 9 -4.90 3.14 -12.63
N ILE A 10 -5.91 2.99 -13.48
CA ILE A 10 -6.09 1.77 -14.28
C ILE A 10 -5.98 2.16 -15.74
N VAL A 11 -5.03 1.54 -16.44
CA VAL A 11 -4.80 1.79 -17.86
C VAL A 11 -5.36 0.63 -18.66
N GLY A 12 -6.37 0.91 -19.49
CA GLY A 12 -6.99 -0.13 -20.30
C GLY A 12 -7.86 -1.06 -19.50
N GLU A 13 -8.05 -2.26 -20.01
CA GLU A 13 -8.86 -3.28 -19.34
C GLU A 13 -8.01 -4.14 -18.41
N THR A 14 -8.58 -4.52 -17.29
CA THR A 14 -7.91 -5.40 -16.36
C THR A 14 -8.90 -6.40 -15.79
N ALA A 15 -8.42 -7.63 -15.56
CA ALA A 15 -9.20 -8.65 -14.88
C ALA A 15 -8.96 -8.62 -13.36
N ILE A 16 -8.06 -7.74 -12.90
CA ILE A 16 -7.73 -7.64 -11.48
C ILE A 16 -8.86 -6.98 -10.73
N ASP A 17 -9.30 -7.62 -9.65
CA ASP A 17 -10.32 -7.05 -8.77
C ASP A 17 -9.62 -6.09 -7.80
N THR A 18 -9.97 -4.80 -7.88
CA THR A 18 -9.33 -3.79 -7.04
C THR A 18 -9.62 -3.98 -5.56
N GLU A 19 -10.79 -4.52 -5.22
CA GLU A 19 -11.10 -4.79 -3.82
C GLU A 19 -10.21 -5.88 -3.24
N GLU A 20 -9.96 -6.92 -4.04
CA GLU A 20 -9.03 -7.98 -3.62
C GLU A 20 -7.62 -7.44 -3.49
N LEU A 21 -7.24 -6.56 -4.40
CA LEU A 21 -5.92 -5.94 -4.38
C LEU A 21 -5.72 -5.13 -3.09
N TYR A 22 -6.68 -4.30 -2.74
CA TYR A 22 -6.60 -3.51 -1.51
C TYR A 22 -6.69 -4.38 -0.27
N ALA A 23 -7.46 -5.47 -0.32
CA ALA A 23 -7.50 -6.41 0.79
C ALA A 23 -6.12 -7.03 1.03
N ALA A 24 -5.41 -7.35 -0.07
CA ALA A 24 -4.05 -7.88 0.04
C ALA A 24 -3.10 -6.84 0.64
N LEU A 25 -3.22 -5.59 0.22
CA LEU A 25 -2.39 -4.52 0.76
C LEU A 25 -2.65 -4.29 2.26
N ARG A 26 -3.90 -4.49 2.70
CA ARG A 26 -4.24 -4.34 4.11
C ARG A 26 -3.72 -5.47 4.98
N GLU A 27 -3.17 -6.50 4.38
CA GLU A 27 -2.51 -7.57 5.14
C GLU A 27 -1.03 -7.28 5.36
N CYS A 28 -0.53 -6.19 4.80
CA CYS A 28 0.87 -5.78 4.97
C CYS A 28 0.94 -4.69 6.04
N TYR A 29 1.93 -4.80 6.91
CA TYR A 29 2.08 -3.92 8.07
C TYR A 29 3.43 -3.25 8.10
N ASP A 30 3.45 -2.02 8.63
CA ASP A 30 4.70 -1.33 8.93
C ASP A 30 5.33 -2.03 10.14
N PRO A 31 6.66 -2.23 10.13
CA PRO A 31 7.30 -2.95 11.25
C PRO A 31 7.28 -2.19 12.57
N GLU A 32 7.06 -0.89 12.54
CA GLU A 32 7.08 -0.06 13.74
C GLU A 32 5.69 0.24 14.30
N ILE A 33 4.68 0.22 13.45
CA ILE A 33 3.32 0.61 13.83
C ILE A 33 2.37 -0.53 13.49
N PRO A 34 1.58 -1.04 14.47
CA PRO A 34 0.72 -2.20 14.24
C PRO A 34 -0.57 -1.86 13.50
N VAL A 35 -0.46 -1.16 12.39
CA VAL A 35 -1.57 -0.80 11.52
C VAL A 35 -1.14 -1.11 10.09
N ASN A 36 -2.08 -1.56 9.25
CA ASN A 36 -1.74 -1.90 7.88
C ASN A 36 -1.34 -0.67 7.07
N ILE A 37 -0.59 -0.92 6.00
CA ILE A 37 0.02 0.15 5.22
C ILE A 37 -1.00 1.05 4.50
N VAL A 38 -2.18 0.52 4.18
CA VAL A 38 -3.22 1.32 3.53
C VAL A 38 -3.78 2.35 4.51
N ASP A 39 -4.16 1.89 5.70
CA ASP A 39 -4.73 2.77 6.72
C ASP A 39 -3.70 3.75 7.29
N LEU A 40 -2.42 3.38 7.26
CA LEU A 40 -1.35 4.30 7.64
C LEU A 40 -1.13 5.40 6.61
N GLY A 41 -1.66 5.22 5.39
CA GLY A 41 -1.43 6.19 4.32
C GLY A 41 -0.06 6.06 3.68
N LEU A 42 0.52 4.87 3.73
CA LEU A 42 1.85 4.63 3.14
C LEU A 42 1.79 4.33 1.65
N VAL A 43 0.63 3.90 1.14
CA VAL A 43 0.47 3.61 -0.28
C VAL A 43 0.06 4.89 -0.99
N TYR A 44 0.96 5.42 -1.81
CA TYR A 44 0.73 6.69 -2.49
C TYR A 44 0.08 6.54 -3.85
N ASN A 45 0.37 5.46 -4.56
CA ASN A 45 -0.20 5.26 -5.88
C ASN A 45 -0.27 3.76 -6.21
N VAL A 46 -1.35 3.36 -6.84
CA VAL A 46 -1.53 2.01 -7.36
C VAL A 46 -1.82 2.14 -8.84
N HIS A 47 -0.94 1.58 -9.66
CA HIS A 47 -1.06 1.62 -11.11
C HIS A 47 -1.31 0.20 -11.62
N ILE A 48 -2.38 0.04 -12.38
CA ILE A 48 -2.74 -1.26 -12.94
C ILE A 48 -2.78 -1.16 -14.46
N GLU A 49 -2.01 -2.02 -15.11
CA GLU A 49 -2.00 -2.11 -16.57
C GLU A 49 -2.13 -3.57 -16.96
N GLY A 50 -3.35 -3.99 -17.31
CA GLY A 50 -3.61 -5.40 -17.60
C GLY A 50 -3.32 -6.27 -16.38
N PRO A 51 -2.40 -7.24 -16.48
CA PRO A 51 -2.03 -8.10 -15.35
C PRO A 51 -0.86 -7.55 -14.53
N LYS A 52 -0.39 -6.34 -14.84
CA LYS A 52 0.77 -5.73 -14.18
C LYS A 52 0.32 -4.71 -13.15
N VAL A 53 0.92 -4.75 -11.97
CA VAL A 53 0.60 -3.82 -10.89
C VAL A 53 1.86 -3.09 -10.46
N GLY A 54 1.77 -1.77 -10.34
CA GLY A 54 2.85 -0.95 -9.79
C GLY A 54 2.36 -0.28 -8.52
N ILE A 55 3.10 -0.42 -7.45
CA ILE A 55 2.77 0.20 -6.17
C ILE A 55 3.85 1.21 -5.83
N THR A 56 3.45 2.46 -5.61
CA THR A 56 4.36 3.48 -5.11
C THR A 56 3.99 3.73 -3.66
N MET A 57 4.94 3.54 -2.76
CA MET A 57 4.69 3.66 -1.34
C MET A 57 5.85 4.31 -0.62
N THR A 58 5.61 4.67 0.63
CA THR A 58 6.63 5.21 1.51
C THR A 58 6.64 4.41 2.81
N LEU A 59 7.52 4.81 3.73
CA LEU A 59 7.59 4.23 5.06
C LEU A 59 7.53 5.35 6.08
N THR A 60 7.24 5.01 7.32
CA THR A 60 7.13 6.00 8.40
C THR A 60 8.47 6.61 8.76
N SER A 61 9.56 5.94 8.42
CA SER A 61 10.91 6.42 8.66
C SER A 61 11.79 6.20 7.44
N ALA A 62 12.58 7.22 7.08
CA ALA A 62 13.51 7.12 5.95
C ALA A 62 14.68 6.16 6.25
N PHE A 63 14.90 5.84 7.51
CA PHE A 63 15.99 4.97 7.91
C PHE A 63 15.48 3.61 8.43
N CYS A 64 14.53 3.02 7.72
CA CYS A 64 13.99 1.73 8.08
C CYS A 64 14.92 0.62 7.56
N PRO A 65 15.63 -0.10 8.43
CA PRO A 65 16.57 -1.14 7.96
C PRO A 65 15.86 -2.37 7.38
N VAL A 66 14.55 -2.50 7.61
CA VAL A 66 13.78 -3.61 7.07
C VAL A 66 12.93 -3.21 5.87
N ALA A 67 13.22 -2.06 5.26
CA ALA A 67 12.47 -1.60 4.09
C ALA A 67 12.42 -2.64 2.97
N PRO A 68 13.53 -3.31 2.60
CA PRO A 68 13.45 -4.33 1.57
C PRO A 68 12.51 -5.47 1.91
N GLU A 69 12.41 -5.83 3.19
CA GLU A 69 11.52 -6.90 3.63
C GLU A 69 10.07 -6.49 3.53
N VAL A 70 9.76 -5.24 3.89
CA VAL A 70 8.41 -4.70 3.78
C VAL A 70 7.99 -4.66 2.33
N MET A 71 8.85 -4.19 1.44
CA MET A 71 8.56 -4.11 0.02
C MET A 71 8.35 -5.51 -0.58
N ALA A 72 9.16 -6.48 -0.17
CA ALA A 72 9.01 -7.85 -0.64
C ALA A 72 7.69 -8.46 -0.17
N GLU A 73 7.27 -8.16 1.05
CA GLU A 73 5.99 -8.63 1.56
C GLU A 73 4.84 -8.05 0.76
N VAL A 74 4.89 -6.76 0.46
CA VAL A 74 3.87 -6.12 -0.36
C VAL A 74 3.80 -6.77 -1.75
N GLU A 75 4.95 -6.96 -2.37
CA GLU A 75 5.02 -7.59 -3.68
C GLU A 75 4.42 -8.99 -3.65
N GLU A 76 4.78 -9.78 -2.64
CA GLU A 76 4.30 -11.14 -2.51
C GLU A 76 2.79 -11.20 -2.33
N HIS A 77 2.24 -10.35 -1.46
CA HIS A 77 0.80 -10.32 -1.23
C HIS A 77 0.03 -9.88 -2.47
N VAL A 78 0.54 -8.89 -3.19
CA VAL A 78 -0.12 -8.41 -4.40
C VAL A 78 -0.07 -9.46 -5.51
N ARG A 79 1.05 -10.14 -5.64
CA ARG A 79 1.18 -11.19 -6.66
C ARG A 79 0.27 -12.39 -6.39
N ALA A 80 -0.15 -12.58 -5.16
CA ALA A 80 -1.08 -13.65 -4.81
C ALA A 80 -2.53 -13.33 -5.21
N VAL A 81 -2.81 -12.09 -5.56
CA VAL A 81 -4.14 -11.70 -6.01
C VAL A 81 -4.40 -12.30 -7.40
N ALA A 82 -5.63 -12.78 -7.61
CA ALA A 82 -6.00 -13.38 -8.89
C ALA A 82 -5.76 -12.41 -10.05
N ASN A 83 -5.25 -12.93 -11.15
CA ASN A 83 -5.00 -12.21 -12.41
C ASN A 83 -3.82 -11.25 -12.37
N VAL A 84 -3.06 -11.21 -11.28
CA VAL A 84 -1.83 -10.44 -11.21
C VAL A 84 -0.66 -11.30 -11.67
N GLU A 85 0.04 -10.87 -12.72
CA GLU A 85 1.21 -11.59 -13.23
C GLU A 85 2.51 -10.99 -12.69
N SER A 86 2.51 -9.69 -12.44
CA SER A 86 3.71 -9.04 -11.92
C SER A 86 3.35 -7.87 -11.03
N CYS A 87 4.22 -7.59 -10.09
CA CYS A 87 4.06 -6.46 -9.19
C CYS A 87 5.42 -5.80 -8.99
N GLU A 88 5.47 -4.49 -9.16
CA GLU A 88 6.66 -3.71 -8.90
C GLU A 88 6.35 -2.72 -7.79
N VAL A 89 7.16 -2.71 -6.75
CA VAL A 89 6.99 -1.80 -5.63
C VAL A 89 8.11 -0.77 -5.67
N THR A 90 7.73 0.51 -5.70
CA THR A 90 8.66 1.62 -5.72
C THR A 90 8.56 2.37 -4.41
N LEU A 91 9.69 2.60 -3.76
CA LEU A 91 9.75 3.33 -2.50
C LEU A 91 10.08 4.79 -2.79
N THR A 92 9.34 5.70 -2.16
CA THR A 92 9.60 7.14 -2.27
C THR A 92 9.44 7.79 -0.90
N PHE A 93 10.16 8.89 -0.70
CA PHE A 93 10.02 9.71 0.50
C PHE A 93 9.64 11.14 0.13
N ASP A 94 9.05 11.31 -1.05
CA ASP A 94 8.58 12.60 -1.52
C ASP A 94 7.15 12.45 -2.04
N PRO A 95 6.14 12.96 -1.31
CA PRO A 95 6.27 13.65 -0.03
C PRO A 95 6.57 12.69 1.13
N ALA A 96 7.17 13.21 2.18
CA ALA A 96 7.43 12.41 3.37
C ALA A 96 6.11 12.07 4.06
N TRP A 97 6.07 10.89 4.68
CA TRP A 97 4.89 10.48 5.42
C TRP A 97 4.73 11.31 6.69
N THR A 98 3.47 11.61 7.03
CA THR A 98 3.11 12.25 8.30
C THR A 98 1.90 11.53 8.87
N PRO A 99 1.66 11.62 10.20
CA PRO A 99 0.48 10.99 10.81
C PRO A 99 -0.85 11.48 10.26
N GLU A 100 -0.86 12.64 9.63
CA GLU A 100 -2.07 13.17 9.02
C GLU A 100 -2.53 12.36 7.82
N LYS A 101 -1.65 11.52 7.27
CA LYS A 101 -1.99 10.67 6.14
C LYS A 101 -2.74 9.40 6.55
N MET A 102 -2.78 9.13 7.86
CA MET A 102 -3.51 7.97 8.36
C MET A 102 -5.00 8.17 8.21
N THR A 103 -5.72 7.04 8.01
CA THR A 103 -7.16 7.08 8.03
C THR A 103 -7.64 7.41 9.44
N GLU A 104 -8.88 7.84 9.55
CA GLU A 104 -9.47 8.15 10.85
C GLU A 104 -9.48 6.92 11.75
N ASP A 105 -9.81 5.76 11.18
CA ASP A 105 -9.82 4.50 11.93
C ASP A 105 -8.44 4.16 12.50
N ALA A 106 -7.40 4.36 11.72
CA ALA A 106 -6.04 4.08 12.18
C ALA A 106 -5.64 5.02 13.31
N ARG A 107 -6.01 6.28 13.21
CA ARG A 107 -5.70 7.27 14.24
C ARG A 107 -6.42 6.95 15.55
N TRP A 108 -7.66 6.50 15.45
CA TRP A 108 -8.42 6.07 16.62
C TRP A 108 -7.77 4.86 17.28
N GLU A 109 -7.38 3.90 16.48
CA GLU A 109 -6.76 2.67 16.99
C GLU A 109 -5.46 2.94 17.73
N LEU A 110 -4.71 3.94 17.27
CA LEU A 110 -3.45 4.32 17.91
C LEU A 110 -3.65 5.37 19.01
N GLY A 111 -4.86 5.85 19.24
CA GLY A 111 -5.15 6.81 20.29
C GLY A 111 -4.68 8.23 20.01
N ILE A 112 -4.48 8.58 18.73
CA ILE A 112 -4.02 9.92 18.36
C ILE A 112 -5.08 10.70 17.58
N GLY A 113 -6.28 10.15 17.52
CA GLY A 113 -7.41 10.77 16.82
C GLY A 113 -7.97 12.01 17.48
#